data_996a5d17081a71019f2ac7d6860e7700
#
_entry.id   996a5d17081a71019f2ac7d6860e7700
#
_cell.length_a   1.000
_cell.length_b   1.000
_cell.length_c   1.000
_cell.angle_alpha   90.00
_cell.angle_beta   90.00
_cell.angle_gamma   90.00
#
_symmetry.space_group_name_H-M   'P 1'
#
loop_
_entity.id
_entity.type
_entity.pdbx_description
1 polymer ?
#
loop_
_entity_poly.entity_id
_entity_poly.type
_entity_poly.pdbx_seq_one_letter_code
_entity_poly.pdbx_strand_id
1 'polypeptide(L)'
;MSASSIAVRGVALLLVAVAAAACAGQPAKPAAGRVIEITMREFTFSPRSITVRPGETVTLKFTNVGSLEHEFMAGRAPVPSRGYTEDWLKRAVPALANHTHPGEEHLGEGIRVSADWGNRVTLVVPEEKGTYEFGCFIAGHYEAGMRGSIVVR
;
A
#
# COMPACT_ATOMS: atom_id res chain seq x y z
N MET A 1 85.73 1.50 -37.34
CA MET A 1 84.55 0.60 -37.17
C MET A 1 83.63 1.24 -36.13
N SER A 2 82.59 1.91 -36.61
CA SER A 2 81.72 2.78 -35.80
C SER A 2 80.42 2.02 -35.43
N ALA A 3 80.13 1.90 -34.16
CA ALA A 3 78.93 1.29 -33.69
C ALA A 3 77.91 2.40 -33.25
N SER A 4 76.85 2.54 -34.02
CA SER A 4 75.75 3.49 -33.71
C SER A 4 74.79 2.91 -32.69
N SER A 5 74.63 3.59 -31.56
CA SER A 5 73.66 3.28 -30.56
C SER A 5 72.26 3.90 -30.91
N ILE A 6 71.31 3.08 -31.08
CA ILE A 6 69.89 3.50 -31.28
C ILE A 6 69.24 3.68 -29.91
N ALA A 7 68.85 4.91 -29.58
CA ALA A 7 68.07 5.20 -28.37
C ALA A 7 66.61 4.98 -28.62
N VAL A 8 66.01 4.00 -27.94
CA VAL A 8 64.56 3.75 -27.94
C VAL A 8 63.89 4.68 -26.91
N ARG A 9 63.11 5.65 -27.39
CA ARG A 9 62.25 6.50 -26.55
C ARG A 9 61.00 5.76 -26.20
N GLY A 10 60.91 5.34 -24.94
CA GLY A 10 59.67 4.77 -24.39
C GLY A 10 58.58 5.83 -24.21
N VAL A 11 57.45 5.65 -24.89
CA VAL A 11 56.25 6.45 -24.68
C VAL A 11 55.50 5.82 -23.52
N ALA A 12 55.45 6.52 -22.38
CA ALA A 12 54.63 6.11 -21.25
C ALA A 12 53.17 6.49 -21.52
N LEU A 13 52.30 5.48 -21.72
CA LEU A 13 50.86 5.65 -21.85
C LEU A 13 50.28 5.81 -20.44
N LEU A 14 49.84 7.03 -20.08
CA LEU A 14 49.10 7.28 -18.85
C LEU A 14 47.66 6.81 -19.05
N LEU A 15 47.26 5.68 -18.45
CA LEU A 15 45.89 5.23 -18.37
C LEU A 15 45.19 6.00 -17.25
N VAL A 16 44.38 6.99 -17.62
CA VAL A 16 43.46 7.65 -16.68
C VAL A 16 42.23 6.76 -16.48
N ALA A 17 42.17 6.07 -15.34
CA ALA A 17 41.02 5.33 -14.93
C ALA A 17 39.94 6.31 -14.43
N VAL A 18 38.90 6.55 -15.23
CA VAL A 18 37.70 7.29 -14.81
C VAL A 18 36.86 6.34 -13.96
N ALA A 19 36.92 6.49 -12.63
CA ALA A 19 36.02 5.81 -11.72
C ALA A 19 34.62 6.49 -11.80
N ALA A 20 33.69 5.88 -12.55
CA ALA A 20 32.29 6.25 -12.53
C ALA A 20 31.71 5.80 -11.19
N ALA A 21 31.59 6.73 -10.24
CA ALA A 21 30.82 6.51 -9.00
C ALA A 21 29.35 6.37 -9.37
N ALA A 22 28.86 5.14 -9.49
CA ALA A 22 27.45 4.85 -9.57
C ALA A 22 26.82 5.17 -8.20
N CYS A 23 26.22 6.35 -8.09
CA CYS A 23 25.30 6.65 -7.00
C CYS A 23 24.08 5.72 -7.14
N ALA A 24 24.16 4.52 -6.55
CA ALA A 24 22.98 3.70 -6.34
C ALA A 24 22.09 4.46 -5.35
N GLY A 25 21.09 5.17 -5.89
CA GLY A 25 20.09 5.84 -5.08
C GLY A 25 19.40 4.81 -4.20
N GLN A 26 19.56 4.94 -2.90
CA GLN A 26 18.74 4.18 -1.95
C GLN A 26 17.27 4.45 -2.28
N PRO A 27 16.39 3.41 -2.30
CA PRO A 27 14.97 3.65 -2.47
C PRO A 27 14.53 4.63 -1.38
N ALA A 28 14.02 5.78 -1.80
CA ALA A 28 13.55 6.81 -0.88
C ALA A 28 12.48 6.17 0.01
N LYS A 29 12.69 6.21 1.34
CA LYS A 29 11.67 5.85 2.31
C LYS A 29 10.40 6.64 1.93
N PRO A 30 9.23 5.99 1.76
CA PRO A 30 8.01 6.69 1.42
C PRO A 30 7.84 7.89 2.36
N ALA A 31 7.67 9.08 1.80
CA ALA A 31 7.39 10.28 2.59
C ALA A 31 6.18 9.95 3.48
N ALA A 32 6.24 10.37 4.75
CA ALA A 32 5.13 10.14 5.67
C ALA A 32 3.87 10.74 5.05
N GLY A 33 3.01 9.87 4.51
CA GLY A 33 1.78 10.28 3.84
C GLY A 33 0.76 10.83 4.84
N ARG A 34 -0.28 11.47 4.31
CA ARG A 34 -1.40 11.95 5.12
C ARG A 34 -2.01 10.80 5.91
N VAL A 35 -2.23 11.02 7.22
CA VAL A 35 -2.94 10.07 8.07
C VAL A 35 -4.44 10.32 7.97
N ILE A 36 -5.19 9.25 7.73
CA ILE A 36 -6.65 9.24 7.73
C ILE A 36 -7.08 8.36 8.89
N GLU A 37 -7.68 8.98 9.91
CA GLU A 37 -8.19 8.26 11.06
C GLU A 37 -9.58 7.69 10.77
N ILE A 38 -9.78 6.41 11.05
CA ILE A 38 -11.04 5.68 10.85
C ILE A 38 -11.40 5.03 12.17
N THR A 39 -12.48 5.52 12.77
CA THR A 39 -13.06 4.91 13.96
C THR A 39 -14.10 3.87 13.53
N MET A 40 -14.03 2.71 14.16
CA MET A 40 -14.98 1.60 14.00
C MET A 40 -15.75 1.42 15.30
N ARG A 41 -17.01 1.14 15.18
CA ARG A 41 -17.89 0.67 16.26
C ARG A 41 -19.03 -0.11 15.63
N GLU A 42 -19.93 -0.68 16.44
CA GLU A 42 -21.01 -1.53 15.97
C GLU A 42 -21.71 -0.92 14.76
N PHE A 43 -21.56 -1.60 13.62
CA PHE A 43 -22.16 -1.36 12.31
C PHE A 43 -21.85 0.01 11.69
N THR A 44 -20.75 0.66 12.12
CA THR A 44 -20.45 2.01 11.64
C THR A 44 -18.93 2.24 11.49
N PHE A 45 -18.56 2.97 10.42
CA PHE A 45 -17.28 3.64 10.24
C PHE A 45 -17.44 5.16 10.37
N SER A 46 -16.44 5.82 10.93
CA SER A 46 -16.35 7.29 10.95
C SER A 46 -14.92 7.72 10.55
N PRO A 47 -14.75 8.52 9.47
CA PRO A 47 -15.81 9.04 8.57
C PRO A 47 -16.39 7.94 7.66
N ARG A 48 -17.60 8.17 7.15
CA ARG A 48 -18.24 7.30 6.14
C ARG A 48 -17.83 7.60 4.71
N SER A 49 -17.08 8.67 4.48
CA SER A 49 -16.56 9.01 3.16
C SER A 49 -15.14 9.56 3.28
N ILE A 50 -14.25 9.04 2.46
CA ILE A 50 -12.83 9.39 2.41
C ILE A 50 -12.53 9.90 1.01
N THR A 51 -11.89 11.05 0.88
CA THR A 51 -11.39 11.57 -0.41
C THR A 51 -9.88 11.48 -0.44
N VAL A 52 -9.32 10.90 -1.49
CA VAL A 52 -7.89 10.71 -1.73
C VAL A 52 -7.54 11.09 -3.17
N ARG A 53 -6.24 11.34 -3.45
CA ARG A 53 -5.74 11.61 -4.80
C ARG A 53 -5.09 10.38 -5.40
N PRO A 54 -5.16 10.20 -6.73
CA PRO A 54 -4.36 9.19 -7.42
C PRO A 54 -2.87 9.30 -7.05
N GLY A 55 -2.19 8.19 -6.82
CA GLY A 55 -0.78 8.14 -6.45
C GLY A 55 -0.44 8.69 -5.06
N GLU A 56 -1.41 9.20 -4.29
CA GLU A 56 -1.18 9.72 -2.94
C GLU A 56 -0.74 8.59 -1.99
N THR A 57 0.33 8.82 -1.22
CA THR A 57 0.65 7.94 -0.11
C THR A 57 -0.18 8.34 1.10
N VAL A 58 -0.98 7.42 1.63
CA VAL A 58 -1.81 7.63 2.83
C VAL A 58 -1.55 6.56 3.86
N THR A 59 -1.72 6.90 5.13
CA THR A 59 -1.77 5.94 6.24
C THR A 59 -3.20 5.91 6.76
N LEU A 60 -3.89 4.79 6.58
CA LEU A 60 -5.16 4.53 7.26
C LEU A 60 -4.84 4.07 8.68
N LYS A 61 -5.35 4.80 9.67
CA LYS A 61 -5.22 4.46 11.08
C LYS A 61 -6.60 4.10 11.62
N PHE A 62 -6.76 2.85 12.00
CA PHE A 62 -8.00 2.32 12.53
C PHE A 62 -7.99 2.34 14.06
N THR A 63 -9.14 2.65 14.64
CA THR A 63 -9.39 2.52 16.09
C THR A 63 -10.77 1.90 16.26
N ASN A 64 -10.84 0.73 16.85
CA ASN A 64 -12.10 0.11 17.20
C ASN A 64 -12.46 0.51 18.64
N VAL A 65 -13.55 1.24 18.79
CA VAL A 65 -14.10 1.69 20.08
C VAL A 65 -15.40 0.95 20.43
N GLY A 66 -15.71 -0.09 19.65
CA GLY A 66 -16.84 -0.99 19.89
C GLY A 66 -16.43 -2.24 20.66
N SER A 67 -17.41 -3.09 20.94
CA SER A 67 -17.23 -4.36 21.67
C SER A 67 -17.06 -5.57 20.75
N LEU A 68 -17.27 -5.41 19.43
CA LEU A 68 -17.14 -6.47 18.43
C LEU A 68 -15.85 -6.27 17.61
N GLU A 69 -15.32 -7.36 17.06
CA GLU A 69 -14.30 -7.29 16.02
C GLU A 69 -14.91 -6.69 14.74
N HIS A 70 -14.14 -5.88 14.04
CA HIS A 70 -14.51 -5.30 12.76
C HIS A 70 -13.43 -5.55 11.70
N GLU A 71 -13.84 -5.47 10.44
CA GLU A 71 -12.97 -5.61 9.29
C GLU A 71 -13.14 -4.40 8.36
N PHE A 72 -12.06 -3.99 7.72
CA PHE A 72 -12.08 -3.00 6.66
C PHE A 72 -11.63 -3.65 5.36
N MET A 73 -12.54 -3.79 4.44
CA MET A 73 -12.30 -4.17 3.05
C MET A 73 -12.70 -3.01 2.15
N ALA A 74 -12.08 -2.86 0.98
CA ALA A 74 -12.43 -1.78 0.05
C ALA A 74 -12.36 -2.25 -1.39
N GLY A 75 -13.38 -1.87 -2.20
CA GLY A 75 -13.46 -2.29 -3.59
C GLY A 75 -14.74 -1.86 -4.31
N ARG A 76 -15.07 -2.61 -5.34
CA ARG A 76 -16.33 -2.51 -6.10
C ARG A 76 -17.00 -3.87 -6.22
N ALA A 77 -18.25 -3.86 -6.64
CA ALA A 77 -19.06 -5.07 -6.82
C ALA A 77 -19.07 -5.95 -5.55
N PRO A 78 -19.71 -5.48 -4.46
CA PRO A 78 -19.78 -6.22 -3.20
C PRO A 78 -20.56 -7.53 -3.37
N VAL A 79 -20.05 -8.57 -2.73
CA VAL A 79 -20.71 -9.86 -2.59
C VAL A 79 -20.98 -10.08 -1.11
N PRO A 80 -22.25 -10.22 -0.70
CA PRO A 80 -22.62 -10.37 0.72
C PRO A 80 -21.79 -11.44 1.42
N SER A 81 -21.32 -11.14 2.62
CA SER A 81 -20.49 -12.00 3.48
C SER A 81 -19.16 -12.48 2.88
N ARG A 82 -18.73 -11.94 1.72
CA ARG A 82 -17.52 -12.38 1.03
C ARG A 82 -16.53 -11.26 0.66
N GLY A 83 -16.96 -9.99 0.60
CA GLY A 83 -16.11 -8.87 0.22
C GLY A 83 -16.40 -8.32 -1.17
N TYR A 84 -15.38 -7.84 -1.86
CA TYR A 84 -15.49 -7.21 -3.19
C TYR A 84 -14.85 -8.06 -4.27
N THR A 85 -15.51 -8.21 -5.44
CA THR A 85 -14.89 -8.89 -6.59
C THR A 85 -13.76 -8.04 -7.20
N GLU A 86 -13.87 -6.71 -7.11
CA GLU A 86 -12.82 -5.78 -7.52
C GLU A 86 -12.16 -5.18 -6.27
N ASP A 87 -11.21 -5.91 -5.69
CA ASP A 87 -10.54 -5.52 -4.45
C ASP A 87 -9.56 -4.36 -4.69
N TRP A 88 -9.92 -3.19 -4.17
CA TRP A 88 -9.10 -1.98 -4.23
C TRP A 88 -7.93 -2.06 -3.24
N LEU A 89 -8.19 -2.60 -2.03
CA LEU A 89 -7.20 -2.67 -0.97
C LEU A 89 -6.03 -3.57 -1.35
N LYS A 90 -6.30 -4.70 -1.97
CA LYS A 90 -5.28 -5.62 -2.50
C LYS A 90 -4.36 -4.94 -3.52
N ARG A 91 -4.91 -4.08 -4.36
CA ARG A 91 -4.11 -3.30 -5.34
C ARG A 91 -3.28 -2.22 -4.67
N ALA A 92 -3.82 -1.59 -3.63
CA ALA A 92 -3.16 -0.53 -2.88
C ALA A 92 -2.08 -1.05 -1.91
N VAL A 93 -2.24 -2.28 -1.41
CA VAL A 93 -1.35 -2.93 -0.44
C VAL A 93 -1.04 -4.35 -0.90
N PRO A 94 -0.11 -4.53 -1.85
CA PRO A 94 0.21 -5.86 -2.40
C PRO A 94 0.62 -6.90 -1.34
N ALA A 95 1.15 -6.47 -0.20
CA ALA A 95 1.51 -7.37 0.90
C ALA A 95 0.29 -8.09 1.50
N LEU A 96 -0.91 -7.50 1.43
CA LEU A 96 -2.15 -8.16 1.87
C LEU A 96 -2.56 -9.31 0.95
N ALA A 97 -2.12 -9.30 -0.31
CA ALA A 97 -2.45 -10.36 -1.28
C ALA A 97 -1.94 -11.75 -0.89
N ASN A 98 -1.03 -11.84 0.07
CA ASN A 98 -0.39 -13.07 0.53
C ASN A 98 -0.90 -13.56 1.89
N HIS A 99 -1.84 -12.84 2.51
CA HIS A 99 -2.45 -13.26 3.77
C HIS A 99 -3.75 -14.01 3.49
N THR A 100 -3.70 -15.32 3.50
CA THR A 100 -4.89 -16.18 3.47
C THR A 100 -5.14 -16.71 4.87
N HIS A 101 -6.34 -16.46 5.41
CA HIS A 101 -6.79 -17.10 6.63
C HIS A 101 -7.37 -18.48 6.28
N PRO A 102 -6.82 -19.59 6.82
CA PRO A 102 -7.36 -20.92 6.54
C PRO A 102 -8.83 -21.01 6.97
N GLY A 103 -9.71 -21.37 6.04
CA GLY A 103 -11.13 -21.63 6.32
C GLY A 103 -12.11 -20.48 6.00
N GLU A 104 -11.66 -19.34 5.50
CA GLU A 104 -12.53 -18.23 5.10
C GLU A 104 -12.47 -18.01 3.58
N GLU A 105 -13.57 -18.25 2.87
CA GLU A 105 -13.71 -17.95 1.44
C GLU A 105 -14.03 -16.46 1.21
N HIS A 106 -13.13 -15.57 1.61
CA HIS A 106 -13.27 -14.15 1.27
C HIS A 106 -12.81 -13.88 -0.15
N LEU A 107 -13.52 -12.97 -0.85
CA LEU A 107 -13.13 -12.49 -2.18
C LEU A 107 -12.01 -11.46 -2.15
N GLY A 108 -11.44 -11.15 -0.98
CA GLY A 108 -10.38 -10.19 -0.78
C GLY A 108 -9.85 -10.24 0.63
N GLU A 109 -8.81 -9.45 0.87
CA GLU A 109 -8.16 -9.35 2.16
C GLU A 109 -8.68 -8.12 2.92
N GLY A 110 -9.11 -8.33 4.16
CA GLY A 110 -9.55 -7.28 5.07
C GLY A 110 -8.49 -6.93 6.11
N ILE A 111 -8.57 -5.72 6.62
CA ILE A 111 -7.81 -5.30 7.80
C ILE A 111 -8.70 -5.51 9.02
N ARG A 112 -8.41 -6.54 9.80
CA ARG A 112 -9.16 -6.85 11.03
C ARG A 112 -8.68 -6.01 12.20
N VAL A 113 -9.63 -5.55 13.01
CA VAL A 113 -9.39 -4.75 14.22
C VAL A 113 -10.27 -5.27 15.34
N SER A 114 -9.66 -5.97 16.28
CA SER A 114 -10.34 -6.49 17.47
C SER A 114 -10.90 -5.35 18.34
N ALA A 115 -11.88 -5.67 19.20
CA ALA A 115 -12.46 -4.71 20.14
C ALA A 115 -11.36 -4.04 20.99
N ASP A 116 -11.50 -2.74 21.23
CA ASP A 116 -10.56 -1.89 21.99
C ASP A 116 -9.11 -1.84 21.44
N TRP A 117 -8.90 -2.28 20.18
CA TRP A 117 -7.61 -2.26 19.51
C TRP A 117 -7.55 -1.27 18.33
N GLY A 118 -6.34 -1.01 17.88
CA GLY A 118 -6.07 -0.24 16.67
C GLY A 118 -5.17 -0.99 15.70
N ASN A 119 -5.24 -0.60 14.44
CA ASN A 119 -4.36 -1.07 13.39
C ASN A 119 -3.99 0.09 12.47
N ARG A 120 -2.94 -0.08 11.66
CA ARG A 120 -2.57 0.91 10.64
C ARG A 120 -1.99 0.25 9.41
N VAL A 121 -2.29 0.83 8.27
CA VAL A 121 -1.68 0.44 7.00
C VAL A 121 -1.29 1.68 6.22
N THR A 122 -0.08 1.69 5.67
CA THR A 122 0.36 2.72 4.72
C THR A 122 0.26 2.14 3.32
N LEU A 123 -0.37 2.88 2.42
CA LEU A 123 -0.63 2.45 1.06
C LEU A 123 -0.41 3.59 0.07
N VAL A 124 -0.22 3.23 -1.19
CA VAL A 124 -0.25 4.16 -2.32
C VAL A 124 -1.60 4.01 -3.02
N VAL A 125 -2.34 5.10 -3.11
CA VAL A 125 -3.64 5.13 -3.78
C VAL A 125 -3.47 4.75 -5.26
N PRO A 126 -4.21 3.77 -5.79
CA PRO A 126 -4.21 3.47 -7.22
C PRO A 126 -4.54 4.68 -8.10
N GLU A 127 -3.95 4.74 -9.30
CA GLU A 127 -4.14 5.85 -10.24
C GLU A 127 -5.57 5.94 -10.81
N GLU A 128 -6.33 4.87 -10.73
CA GLU A 128 -7.70 4.80 -11.26
C GLU A 128 -8.66 5.66 -10.44
N LYS A 129 -9.13 6.76 -11.05
CA LYS A 129 -10.15 7.65 -10.46
C LYS A 129 -11.51 6.95 -10.38
N GLY A 130 -12.30 7.35 -9.39
CA GLY A 130 -13.66 6.85 -9.23
C GLY A 130 -14.07 6.74 -7.80
N THR A 131 -15.27 6.20 -7.60
CA THR A 131 -15.80 5.89 -6.27
C THR A 131 -15.71 4.40 -6.03
N TYR A 132 -15.14 4.06 -4.90
CA TYR A 132 -15.04 2.71 -4.35
C TYR A 132 -15.85 2.68 -3.06
N GLU A 133 -16.28 1.51 -2.66
CA GLU A 133 -16.91 1.29 -1.36
C GLU A 133 -15.91 0.67 -0.39
N PHE A 134 -16.07 0.91 0.89
CA PHE A 134 -15.47 0.09 1.94
C PHE A 134 -16.55 -0.44 2.87
N GLY A 135 -16.30 -1.61 3.45
CA GLY A 135 -17.27 -2.29 4.30
C GLY A 135 -16.63 -3.31 5.23
N CYS A 136 -17.43 -3.75 6.20
CA CYS A 136 -17.13 -4.87 7.08
C CYS A 136 -17.97 -6.08 6.66
N PHE A 137 -17.33 -7.16 6.21
CA PHE A 137 -18.01 -8.37 5.74
C PHE A 137 -18.09 -9.50 6.78
N ILE A 138 -17.75 -9.22 8.04
CA ILE A 138 -18.12 -10.08 9.15
C ILE A 138 -19.64 -10.23 9.13
N ALA A 139 -20.12 -11.46 9.31
CA ALA A 139 -21.53 -11.83 9.14
C ALA A 139 -22.50 -10.84 9.82
N GLY A 140 -23.41 -10.28 9.03
CA GLY A 140 -24.43 -9.33 9.47
C GLY A 140 -24.00 -7.87 9.55
N HIS A 141 -22.68 -7.56 9.55
CA HIS A 141 -22.20 -6.19 9.72
C HIS A 141 -22.45 -5.32 8.49
N TYR A 142 -22.16 -5.87 7.30
CA TYR A 142 -22.41 -5.16 6.04
C TYR A 142 -23.91 -4.91 5.82
N GLU A 143 -24.73 -5.90 6.08
CA GLU A 143 -26.20 -5.85 5.97
C GLU A 143 -26.80 -4.84 6.96
N ALA A 144 -26.19 -4.69 8.14
CA ALA A 144 -26.56 -3.66 9.11
C ALA A 144 -26.10 -2.24 8.71
N GLY A 145 -25.43 -2.09 7.55
CA GLY A 145 -25.02 -0.80 7.01
C GLY A 145 -23.61 -0.36 7.38
N MET A 146 -22.75 -1.27 7.84
CA MET A 146 -21.34 -0.97 8.14
C MET A 146 -20.51 -0.83 6.87
N ARG A 147 -20.69 0.30 6.19
CA ARG A 147 -20.03 0.64 4.91
C ARG A 147 -19.88 2.14 4.72
N GLY A 148 -19.00 2.52 3.79
CA GLY A 148 -18.73 3.89 3.41
C GLY A 148 -18.12 3.97 2.01
N SER A 149 -17.52 5.12 1.64
CA SER A 149 -16.99 5.35 0.31
C SER A 149 -15.58 5.91 0.31
N ILE A 150 -14.78 5.52 -0.69
CA ILE A 150 -13.51 6.15 -1.04
C ILE A 150 -13.69 6.83 -2.40
N VAL A 151 -13.46 8.13 -2.46
CA VAL A 151 -13.49 8.92 -3.69
C VAL A 151 -12.06 9.24 -4.11
N VAL A 152 -11.60 8.64 -5.21
CA VAL A 152 -10.30 8.89 -5.84
C VAL A 152 -10.47 9.96 -6.92
N ARG A 153 -9.93 11.20 -6.72
CA ARG A 153 -10.11 12.34 -7.64
C ARG A 153 -8.97 13.34 -7.64
#